data_f77787a89467c6aeddd91f99df838e13
#
_entry.id   f77787a89467c6aeddd91f99df838e13
#
_cell.length_a   1.000
_cell.length_b   1.000
_cell.length_c   1.000
_cell.angle_alpha   90.00
_cell.angle_beta   90.00
_cell.angle_gamma   90.00
#
_symmetry.space_group_name_H-M   'P 1'
#
loop_
_entity.id
_entity.type
_entity.pdbx_description
1 polymer ?
#
loop_
_entity_poly.entity_id
_entity_poly.type
_entity_poly.pdbx_seq_one_letter_code
_entity_poly.pdbx_strand_id
1 'polypeptide(L)'
;MTLAEDVPLNPTIDRASLTDGRARFREIVAALNADHGANFPDARTTDAFFTTLNDEPAGTGASVDVAARLDGVNVITVPGFLTECVAFLADCLTDGLAHLESLGARTSIAPVAGRGGCVENARRLRDHVMAQQRQSGDAPTILVPMSKGAADTLVMLALYPETIKRLDAVVSLVGCVCGSPLHRFAPDWLKWVERALPMPTCARFGGAAVDDLSPETRMSFLDGFRMPNDLRTYSLGAAVAEQEMSAGMMPSYRALSRIDPLNDGQMLLGDQILPGSTFLGALNCDHIATAMPFNRNPGAVARFVTRRLLNRNAFPREIMLEAMVRQVMEDLRA
;
A
#
# COMPACT_ATOMS: atom_id res chain seq x y z
N MET A 1 -0.86 22.23 -0.97
CA MET A 1 0.57 22.63 -0.75
C MET A 1 1.44 21.75 -1.64
N THR A 2 2.52 22.28 -2.19
CA THR A 2 3.51 21.47 -2.91
C THR A 2 4.30 20.63 -1.91
N LEU A 3 4.66 19.41 -2.30
CA LEU A 3 5.43 18.49 -1.45
C LEU A 3 6.82 19.09 -1.11
N ALA A 4 7.23 18.97 0.15
CA ALA A 4 8.51 19.47 0.65
C ALA A 4 9.72 18.89 -0.12
N GLU A 5 10.80 19.65 -0.23
CA GLU A 5 11.97 19.27 -1.05
C GLU A 5 12.74 18.05 -0.52
N ASP A 6 12.68 17.84 0.77
CA ASP A 6 13.39 16.77 1.47
C ASP A 6 12.75 15.39 1.38
N VAL A 7 11.50 15.27 0.89
CA VAL A 7 10.93 13.97 0.59
C VAL A 7 11.66 13.39 -0.63
N PRO A 8 12.41 12.29 -0.49
CA PRO A 8 13.13 11.73 -1.61
C PRO A 8 12.12 11.23 -2.66
N LEU A 9 12.36 11.61 -3.92
CA LEU A 9 11.54 11.17 -5.04
C LEU A 9 12.39 10.47 -6.08
N ASN A 10 11.83 9.46 -6.71
CA ASN A 10 12.41 8.93 -7.93
C ASN A 10 12.44 10.04 -9.00
N PRO A 11 13.55 10.20 -9.77
CA PRO A 11 13.67 11.26 -10.77
C PRO A 11 12.59 11.29 -11.85
N THR A 12 11.87 10.17 -12.06
CA THR A 12 10.74 10.11 -13.01
C THR A 12 9.46 10.75 -12.48
N ILE A 13 9.39 11.03 -11.18
CA ILE A 13 8.23 11.65 -10.55
C ILE A 13 8.45 13.17 -10.47
N ASP A 14 7.60 13.91 -11.18
CA ASP A 14 7.60 15.36 -11.12
C ASP A 14 7.06 15.85 -9.76
N ARG A 15 7.92 16.43 -8.93
CA ARG A 15 7.58 17.00 -7.62
C ARG A 15 6.48 18.06 -7.71
N ALA A 16 6.50 18.88 -8.75
CA ALA A 16 5.51 19.96 -8.91
C ALA A 16 4.09 19.44 -9.13
N SER A 17 3.95 18.18 -9.57
CA SER A 17 2.64 17.52 -9.73
C SER A 17 2.07 16.96 -8.44
N LEU A 18 2.87 16.87 -7.37
CA LEU A 18 2.46 16.25 -6.11
C LEU A 18 1.83 17.28 -5.15
N THR A 19 0.84 16.81 -4.40
CA THR A 19 0.23 17.57 -3.30
C THR A 19 0.68 17.01 -1.96
N ASP A 20 0.96 17.89 -0.99
CA ASP A 20 1.30 17.48 0.38
C ASP A 20 0.01 17.36 1.22
N GLY A 21 -0.36 16.12 1.53
CA GLY A 21 -1.52 15.77 2.36
C GLY A 21 -1.15 15.36 3.79
N ARG A 22 0.14 15.39 4.16
CA ARG A 22 0.64 14.87 5.45
C ARG A 22 -0.03 15.49 6.65
N ALA A 23 -0.23 16.81 6.64
CA ALA A 23 -0.85 17.55 7.75
C ALA A 23 -2.23 16.98 8.07
N ARG A 24 -3.12 16.94 7.07
CA ARG A 24 -4.49 16.47 7.24
C ARG A 24 -4.55 15.00 7.60
N PHE A 25 -3.78 14.17 6.94
CA PHE A 25 -3.76 12.75 7.22
C PHE A 25 -3.30 12.42 8.65
N ARG A 26 -2.30 13.15 9.18
CA ARG A 26 -1.86 13.01 10.58
C ARG A 26 -2.95 13.43 11.57
N GLU A 27 -3.71 14.48 11.29
CA GLU A 27 -4.84 14.89 12.12
C GLU A 27 -5.93 13.83 12.17
N ILE A 28 -6.24 13.21 11.02
CA ILE A 28 -7.22 12.11 10.96
C ILE A 28 -6.72 10.93 11.81
N VAL A 29 -5.48 10.49 11.63
CA VAL A 29 -4.89 9.41 12.45
C VAL A 29 -4.89 9.76 13.92
N ALA A 30 -4.54 10.99 14.29
CA ALA A 30 -4.53 11.44 15.69
C ALA A 30 -5.93 11.39 16.30
N ALA A 31 -6.95 11.85 15.58
CA ALA A 31 -8.34 11.82 16.04
C ALA A 31 -8.85 10.38 16.23
N LEU A 32 -8.57 9.48 15.27
CA LEU A 32 -8.96 8.07 15.36
C LEU A 32 -8.23 7.35 16.50
N ASN A 33 -6.94 7.60 16.68
CA ASN A 33 -6.18 7.06 17.82
C ASN A 33 -6.75 7.53 19.17
N ALA A 34 -7.14 8.79 19.26
CA ALA A 34 -7.72 9.35 20.49
C ALA A 34 -9.11 8.76 20.80
N ASP A 35 -9.93 8.51 19.77
CA ASP A 35 -11.29 8.00 19.92
C ASP A 35 -11.31 6.49 20.23
N HIS A 36 -10.67 5.69 19.42
CA HIS A 36 -10.76 4.23 19.53
C HIS A 36 -9.47 3.45 19.27
N GLY A 37 -8.33 4.11 19.09
CA GLY A 37 -7.05 3.43 18.84
C GLY A 37 -6.68 2.38 19.89
N ALA A 38 -7.01 2.63 21.16
CA ALA A 38 -6.76 1.70 22.26
C ALA A 38 -7.55 0.37 22.16
N ASN A 39 -8.56 0.30 21.31
CA ASN A 39 -9.35 -0.92 21.11
C ASN A 39 -8.59 -1.96 20.27
N PHE A 40 -7.51 -1.58 19.60
CA PHE A 40 -6.75 -2.47 18.72
C PHE A 40 -5.48 -2.97 19.40
N PRO A 41 -5.11 -4.25 19.17
CA PRO A 41 -3.98 -4.87 19.88
C PRO A 41 -2.61 -4.26 19.54
N ASP A 42 -2.49 -3.63 18.38
CA ASP A 42 -1.24 -3.03 17.89
C ASP A 42 -1.27 -1.49 17.97
N ALA A 43 -2.06 -0.92 18.88
CA ALA A 43 -2.20 0.52 19.07
C ALA A 43 -0.84 1.21 19.21
N ARG A 44 -0.71 2.38 18.56
CA ARG A 44 0.48 3.24 18.61
C ARG A 44 0.05 4.70 18.79
N THR A 45 0.93 5.49 19.38
CA THR A 45 0.76 6.95 19.34
C THR A 45 0.91 7.45 17.90
N THR A 46 0.35 8.61 17.60
CA THR A 46 0.45 9.20 16.26
C THR A 46 1.92 9.43 15.85
N ASP A 47 2.78 9.82 16.77
CA ASP A 47 4.21 9.99 16.51
C ASP A 47 4.92 8.68 16.19
N ALA A 48 4.52 7.58 16.83
CA ALA A 48 5.06 6.24 16.53
C ALA A 48 4.46 5.61 15.27
N PHE A 49 3.35 6.15 14.77
CA PHE A 49 2.68 5.68 13.56
C PHE A 49 3.43 6.07 12.28
N PHE A 50 4.06 7.25 12.30
CA PHE A 50 4.76 7.82 11.15
C PHE A 50 6.26 7.90 11.36
N THR A 51 7.01 7.72 10.29
CA THR A 51 8.40 8.20 10.20
C THR A 51 8.37 9.70 9.99
N THR A 52 9.04 10.44 10.88
CA THR A 52 9.18 11.88 10.75
C THR A 52 10.12 12.17 9.59
N LEU A 53 9.64 12.92 8.63
CA LEU A 53 10.44 13.50 7.56
C LEU A 53 10.76 14.93 7.95
N ASN A 54 11.82 15.50 7.37
CA ASN A 54 12.09 16.92 7.56
C ASN A 54 10.91 17.75 7.01
N ASP A 55 10.81 19.02 7.39
CA ASP A 55 9.75 19.93 6.94
C ASP A 55 8.32 19.38 7.04
N GLU A 56 8.01 18.68 8.15
CA GLU A 56 6.65 18.23 8.41
C GLU A 56 5.71 19.43 8.46
N PRO A 57 4.63 19.43 7.65
CA PRO A 57 3.73 20.56 7.58
C PRO A 57 2.97 20.73 8.91
N ALA A 58 2.72 21.98 9.28
CA ALA A 58 1.83 22.28 10.40
C ALA A 58 0.44 21.72 10.13
N GLY A 59 -0.27 21.33 11.19
CA GLY A 59 -1.64 20.83 11.09
C GLY A 59 -2.58 21.87 10.49
N THR A 60 -3.66 21.40 9.88
CA THR A 60 -4.71 22.28 9.30
C THR A 60 -5.61 22.88 10.37
N GLY A 61 -5.71 22.26 11.54
CA GLY A 61 -6.60 22.62 12.63
C GLY A 61 -8.07 22.28 12.36
N ALA A 62 -8.39 21.60 11.27
CA ALA A 62 -9.74 21.21 10.94
C ALA A 62 -10.20 20.01 11.79
N SER A 63 -11.43 20.06 12.28
CA SER A 63 -12.02 18.95 13.03
C SER A 63 -12.17 17.70 12.17
N VAL A 64 -12.07 16.53 12.80
CA VAL A 64 -12.30 15.22 12.17
C VAL A 64 -13.59 14.62 12.70
N ASP A 65 -14.50 14.28 11.82
CA ASP A 65 -15.75 13.57 12.18
C ASP A 65 -15.48 12.07 12.30
N VAL A 66 -15.02 11.64 13.47
CA VAL A 66 -14.73 10.24 13.77
C VAL A 66 -16.00 9.40 13.94
N ALA A 67 -17.14 10.01 14.25
CA ALA A 67 -18.41 9.34 14.46
C ALA A 67 -19.12 8.97 13.14
N ALA A 68 -18.76 9.63 12.03
CA ALA A 68 -19.36 9.37 10.73
C ALA A 68 -19.19 7.90 10.32
N ARG A 69 -20.28 7.25 9.99
CA ARG A 69 -20.27 5.92 9.40
C ARG A 69 -19.77 5.96 7.96
N LEU A 70 -19.28 4.83 7.50
CA LEU A 70 -18.80 4.63 6.13
C LEU A 70 -19.82 3.87 5.27
N ASP A 71 -21.11 3.99 5.62
CA ASP A 71 -22.19 3.30 4.91
C ASP A 71 -22.18 3.68 3.42
N GLY A 72 -22.21 2.66 2.58
CA GLY A 72 -22.21 2.83 1.13
C GLY A 72 -20.84 3.05 0.49
N VAL A 73 -19.76 3.21 1.26
CA VAL A 73 -18.41 3.25 0.68
C VAL A 73 -17.99 1.85 0.26
N ASN A 74 -17.43 1.72 -0.95
CA ASN A 74 -16.90 0.47 -1.47
C ASN A 74 -15.36 0.53 -1.50
N VAL A 75 -14.69 -0.38 -0.79
CA VAL A 75 -13.24 -0.44 -0.70
C VAL A 75 -12.74 -1.74 -1.32
N ILE A 76 -11.93 -1.62 -2.37
CA ILE A 76 -11.33 -2.75 -3.08
C ILE A 76 -9.83 -2.75 -2.80
N THR A 77 -9.31 -3.79 -2.15
CA THR A 77 -7.86 -3.94 -1.98
C THR A 77 -7.26 -4.77 -3.10
N VAL A 78 -6.06 -4.40 -3.54
CA VAL A 78 -5.30 -5.15 -4.53
C VAL A 78 -4.04 -5.69 -3.87
N PRO A 79 -3.95 -7.00 -3.62
CA PRO A 79 -2.81 -7.62 -2.94
C PRO A 79 -1.50 -7.46 -3.68
N GLY A 80 -0.39 -7.56 -2.95
CA GLY A 80 0.96 -7.48 -3.48
C GLY A 80 1.53 -8.83 -3.96
N PHE A 81 2.85 -8.85 -4.15
CA PHE A 81 3.61 -10.03 -4.55
C PHE A 81 3.54 -11.14 -3.48
N LEU A 82 3.28 -12.38 -3.90
CA LEU A 82 3.21 -13.58 -3.05
C LEU A 82 2.13 -13.58 -1.94
N THR A 83 1.25 -12.61 -1.85
CA THR A 83 0.27 -12.54 -0.75
C THR A 83 -0.62 -13.78 -0.69
N GLU A 84 -1.16 -14.26 -1.81
CA GLU A 84 -1.97 -15.48 -1.86
C GLU A 84 -1.16 -16.74 -1.57
N CYS A 85 0.15 -16.69 -1.79
CA CYS A 85 1.05 -17.82 -1.52
C CYS A 85 1.27 -18.05 -0.02
N VAL A 86 1.07 -17.02 0.79
CA VAL A 86 1.22 -17.04 2.25
C VAL A 86 -0.12 -16.83 2.98
N ALA A 87 -1.23 -16.83 2.27
CA ALA A 87 -2.57 -16.60 2.84
C ALA A 87 -2.93 -17.59 3.96
N PHE A 88 -2.34 -18.80 3.95
CA PHE A 88 -2.47 -19.76 5.06
C PHE A 88 -1.85 -19.26 6.38
N LEU A 89 -0.98 -18.26 6.35
CA LEU A 89 -0.40 -17.60 7.53
C LEU A 89 -1.18 -16.35 7.92
N ALA A 90 -1.55 -15.51 6.95
CA ALA A 90 -2.36 -14.33 7.12
C ALA A 90 -2.82 -13.81 5.76
N ASP A 91 -4.04 -13.31 5.68
CA ASP A 91 -4.54 -12.62 4.50
C ASP A 91 -4.25 -11.11 4.58
N CYS A 92 -4.02 -10.52 3.40
CA CYS A 92 -3.65 -9.13 3.26
C CYS A 92 -4.76 -8.19 3.77
N LEU A 93 -4.44 -7.31 4.73
CA LEU A 93 -5.30 -6.24 5.25
C LEU A 93 -6.63 -6.71 5.89
N THR A 94 -6.80 -8.00 6.18
CA THR A 94 -8.09 -8.54 6.66
C THR A 94 -8.58 -7.94 7.97
N ASP A 95 -7.66 -7.59 8.88
CA ASP A 95 -7.97 -6.91 10.14
C ASP A 95 -8.56 -5.50 9.90
N GLY A 96 -7.92 -4.72 9.05
CA GLY A 96 -8.40 -3.39 8.70
C GLY A 96 -9.68 -3.43 7.86
N LEU A 97 -9.84 -4.41 6.95
CA LEU A 97 -11.07 -4.59 6.17
C LEU A 97 -12.26 -4.93 7.07
N ALA A 98 -12.08 -5.87 8.02
CA ALA A 98 -13.12 -6.21 8.99
C ALA A 98 -13.53 -4.99 9.85
N HIS A 99 -12.57 -4.13 10.18
CA HIS A 99 -12.86 -2.88 10.87
C HIS A 99 -13.72 -1.94 9.99
N LEU A 100 -13.36 -1.72 8.73
CA LEU A 100 -14.15 -0.90 7.80
C LEU A 100 -15.58 -1.43 7.63
N GLU A 101 -15.76 -2.75 7.56
CA GLU A 101 -17.07 -3.39 7.50
C GLU A 101 -17.91 -3.10 8.77
N SER A 102 -17.29 -3.07 9.94
CA SER A 102 -17.97 -2.71 11.18
C SER A 102 -18.47 -1.25 11.18
N LEU A 103 -17.82 -0.39 10.40
CA LEU A 103 -18.23 1.00 10.19
C LEU A 103 -19.26 1.17 9.04
N GLY A 104 -19.62 0.09 8.34
CA GLY A 104 -20.65 0.07 7.29
C GLY A 104 -20.12 0.09 5.86
N ALA A 105 -18.80 0.11 5.66
CA ALA A 105 -18.22 -0.01 4.33
C ALA A 105 -18.44 -1.41 3.75
N ARG A 106 -18.47 -1.51 2.43
CA ARG A 106 -18.34 -2.79 1.72
C ARG A 106 -16.88 -2.99 1.33
N THR A 107 -16.35 -4.17 1.56
CA THR A 107 -14.96 -4.46 1.24
C THR A 107 -14.84 -5.65 0.29
N SER A 108 -13.80 -5.66 -0.52
CA SER A 108 -13.43 -6.82 -1.31
C SER A 108 -11.94 -6.87 -1.60
N ILE A 109 -11.43 -8.07 -1.85
CA ILE A 109 -10.03 -8.30 -2.26
C ILE A 109 -10.04 -8.71 -3.73
N ALA A 110 -9.28 -7.99 -4.55
CA ALA A 110 -9.18 -8.30 -5.98
C ALA A 110 -8.45 -9.64 -6.19
N PRO A 111 -8.97 -10.53 -7.08
CA PRO A 111 -8.43 -11.87 -7.30
C PRO A 111 -7.21 -11.85 -8.23
N VAL A 112 -6.22 -11.01 -7.94
CA VAL A 112 -4.97 -10.95 -8.68
C VAL A 112 -4.04 -12.09 -8.27
N ALA A 113 -3.17 -12.52 -9.19
CA ALA A 113 -2.16 -13.51 -8.89
C ALA A 113 -0.86 -12.79 -8.45
N GLY A 114 -0.42 -12.98 -7.22
CA GLY A 114 0.78 -12.30 -6.71
C GLY A 114 2.06 -12.66 -7.50
N ARG A 115 2.12 -13.85 -8.13
CA ARG A 115 3.20 -14.26 -9.04
C ARG A 115 2.90 -13.97 -10.52
N GLY A 116 1.69 -13.51 -10.84
CA GLY A 116 1.26 -13.16 -12.20
C GLY A 116 1.88 -11.86 -12.68
N GLY A 117 2.07 -11.72 -13.98
CA GLY A 117 2.49 -10.48 -14.63
C GLY A 117 1.41 -9.39 -14.52
N CYS A 118 1.86 -8.12 -14.58
CA CYS A 118 0.96 -6.97 -14.42
C CYS A 118 -0.13 -6.89 -15.49
N VAL A 119 0.14 -7.30 -16.73
CA VAL A 119 -0.85 -7.31 -17.83
C VAL A 119 -2.00 -8.29 -17.54
N GLU A 120 -1.67 -9.51 -17.10
CA GLU A 120 -2.69 -10.50 -16.74
C GLU A 120 -3.50 -10.07 -15.52
N ASN A 121 -2.83 -9.51 -14.51
CA ASN A 121 -3.49 -9.00 -13.31
C ASN A 121 -4.36 -7.77 -13.61
N ALA A 122 -3.92 -6.89 -14.51
CA ALA A 122 -4.72 -5.75 -14.95
C ALA A 122 -6.09 -6.18 -15.51
N ARG A 123 -6.14 -7.26 -16.29
CA ARG A 123 -7.39 -7.83 -16.79
C ARG A 123 -8.30 -8.33 -15.67
N ARG A 124 -7.73 -9.11 -14.73
CA ARG A 124 -8.48 -9.63 -13.57
C ARG A 124 -9.02 -8.51 -12.68
N LEU A 125 -8.18 -7.50 -12.45
CA LEU A 125 -8.54 -6.34 -11.64
C LEU A 125 -9.65 -5.53 -12.30
N ARG A 126 -9.57 -5.27 -13.63
CA ARG A 126 -10.65 -4.64 -14.39
C ARG A 126 -11.97 -5.40 -14.21
N ASP A 127 -11.95 -6.72 -14.41
CA ASP A 127 -13.16 -7.54 -14.32
C ASP A 127 -13.77 -7.46 -12.91
N HIS A 128 -12.92 -7.45 -11.87
CA HIS A 128 -13.36 -7.30 -10.48
C HIS A 128 -13.96 -5.91 -10.21
N VAL A 129 -13.28 -4.83 -10.58
CA VAL A 129 -13.78 -3.44 -10.43
C VAL A 129 -15.14 -3.29 -11.10
N MET A 130 -15.28 -3.76 -12.34
CA MET A 130 -16.53 -3.70 -13.09
C MET A 130 -17.65 -4.54 -12.45
N ALA A 131 -17.31 -5.65 -11.80
CA ALA A 131 -18.28 -6.47 -11.09
C ALA A 131 -18.74 -5.81 -9.78
N GLN A 132 -17.82 -5.25 -9.01
CA GLN A 132 -18.12 -4.56 -7.74
C GLN A 132 -19.00 -3.33 -7.98
N GLN A 133 -18.70 -2.53 -8.97
CA GLN A 133 -19.49 -1.35 -9.30
C GLN A 133 -20.94 -1.68 -9.69
N ARG A 134 -21.19 -2.80 -10.40
CA ARG A 134 -22.56 -3.25 -10.68
C ARG A 134 -23.37 -3.60 -9.42
N GLN A 135 -22.69 -3.95 -8.33
CA GLN A 135 -23.32 -4.27 -7.04
C GLN A 135 -23.48 -3.04 -6.14
N SER A 136 -22.56 -2.07 -6.26
CA SER A 136 -22.49 -0.89 -5.40
C SER A 136 -23.32 0.29 -5.91
N GLY A 137 -23.71 0.29 -7.20
CA GLY A 137 -24.39 1.43 -7.82
C GLY A 137 -23.50 2.68 -7.85
N ASP A 138 -24.03 3.82 -7.40
CA ASP A 138 -23.33 5.11 -7.33
C ASP A 138 -22.50 5.31 -6.04
N ALA A 139 -22.28 4.25 -5.26
CA ALA A 139 -21.49 4.32 -4.04
C ALA A 139 -20.01 4.65 -4.36
N PRO A 140 -19.36 5.56 -3.59
CA PRO A 140 -17.95 5.87 -3.77
C PRO A 140 -17.10 4.60 -3.74
N THR A 141 -16.25 4.44 -4.75
CA THR A 141 -15.39 3.26 -4.90
C THR A 141 -13.92 3.67 -4.78
N ILE A 142 -13.28 3.17 -3.75
CA ILE A 142 -11.87 3.44 -3.41
C ILE A 142 -11.06 2.17 -3.67
N LEU A 143 -10.05 2.27 -4.53
CA LEU A 143 -9.10 1.21 -4.79
C LEU A 143 -7.86 1.40 -3.91
N VAL A 144 -7.49 0.37 -3.15
CA VAL A 144 -6.31 0.38 -2.25
C VAL A 144 -5.31 -0.68 -2.72
N PRO A 145 -4.47 -0.36 -3.71
CA PRO A 145 -3.42 -1.25 -4.13
C PRO A 145 -2.23 -1.23 -3.17
N MET A 146 -1.76 -2.41 -2.78
CA MET A 146 -0.58 -2.61 -1.93
C MET A 146 0.58 -3.15 -2.75
N SER A 147 1.77 -2.58 -2.58
CA SER A 147 3.02 -3.12 -3.14
C SER A 147 2.91 -3.34 -4.67
N LYS A 148 3.14 -4.57 -5.15
CA LYS A 148 2.94 -4.96 -6.56
C LYS A 148 1.53 -4.60 -7.08
N GLY A 149 0.51 -4.63 -6.22
CA GLY A 149 -0.86 -4.23 -6.60
C GLY A 149 -0.94 -2.82 -7.18
N ALA A 150 -0.03 -1.91 -6.81
CA ALA A 150 0.06 -0.59 -7.43
C ALA A 150 0.54 -0.67 -8.88
N ALA A 151 1.54 -1.52 -9.17
CA ALA A 151 1.98 -1.76 -10.54
C ALA A 151 0.86 -2.37 -11.40
N ASP A 152 0.14 -3.36 -10.86
CA ASP A 152 -1.00 -4.00 -11.52
C ASP A 152 -2.12 -2.97 -11.80
N THR A 153 -2.38 -2.07 -10.84
CA THR A 153 -3.38 -1.00 -10.98
C THR A 153 -2.99 0.01 -12.05
N LEU A 154 -1.74 0.48 -12.08
CA LEU A 154 -1.27 1.41 -13.09
C LEU A 154 -1.38 0.81 -14.50
N VAL A 155 -1.05 -0.46 -14.67
CA VAL A 155 -1.23 -1.18 -15.94
C VAL A 155 -2.71 -1.33 -16.29
N MET A 156 -3.59 -1.58 -15.31
CA MET A 156 -5.04 -1.60 -15.53
C MET A 156 -5.56 -0.24 -16.03
N LEU A 157 -5.17 0.85 -15.39
CA LEU A 157 -5.60 2.21 -15.79
C LEU A 157 -5.12 2.56 -17.22
N ALA A 158 -3.93 2.07 -17.61
CA ALA A 158 -3.40 2.29 -18.95
C ALA A 158 -4.12 1.45 -20.02
N LEU A 159 -4.38 0.17 -19.75
CA LEU A 159 -4.94 -0.77 -20.72
C LEU A 159 -6.48 -0.72 -20.79
N TYR A 160 -7.13 -0.33 -19.70
CA TYR A 160 -8.59 -0.36 -19.54
C TYR A 160 -9.13 0.96 -18.98
N PRO A 161 -9.01 2.06 -19.75
CA PRO A 161 -9.38 3.41 -19.28
C PRO A 161 -10.86 3.55 -18.89
N GLU A 162 -11.72 2.64 -19.33
CA GLU A 162 -13.12 2.59 -18.90
C GLU A 162 -13.27 2.34 -17.40
N THR A 163 -12.25 1.77 -16.72
CA THR A 163 -12.26 1.55 -15.27
C THR A 163 -12.13 2.85 -14.48
N ILE A 164 -11.52 3.88 -15.05
CA ILE A 164 -11.31 5.18 -14.41
C ILE A 164 -12.64 5.77 -13.94
N LYS A 165 -13.67 5.71 -14.79
CA LYS A 165 -15.02 6.21 -14.48
C LYS A 165 -15.76 5.40 -13.42
N ARG A 166 -15.15 4.33 -12.90
CA ARG A 166 -15.72 3.42 -11.90
C ARG A 166 -15.02 3.54 -10.56
N LEU A 167 -14.03 4.41 -10.48
CA LEU A 167 -13.23 4.65 -9.30
C LEU A 167 -13.29 6.14 -8.94
N ASP A 168 -13.51 6.43 -7.67
CA ASP A 168 -13.45 7.80 -7.15
C ASP A 168 -12.05 8.13 -6.65
N ALA A 169 -11.32 7.12 -6.17
CA ALA A 169 -9.94 7.29 -5.74
C ALA A 169 -9.10 6.01 -5.84
N VAL A 170 -7.79 6.21 -5.97
CA VAL A 170 -6.75 5.19 -5.76
C VAL A 170 -5.83 5.64 -4.64
N VAL A 171 -5.71 4.84 -3.58
CA VAL A 171 -4.80 5.08 -2.45
C VAL A 171 -3.71 4.02 -2.46
N SER A 172 -2.55 4.34 -3.02
CA SER A 172 -1.41 3.43 -3.07
C SER A 172 -0.80 3.26 -1.69
N LEU A 173 -0.78 2.05 -1.18
CA LEU A 173 -0.14 1.67 0.08
C LEU A 173 1.19 0.96 -0.23
N VAL A 174 2.30 1.58 0.14
CA VAL A 174 3.68 1.09 -0.11
C VAL A 174 3.85 0.54 -1.53
N GLY A 175 3.30 1.26 -2.51
CA GLY A 175 3.18 0.81 -3.90
C GLY A 175 4.52 0.61 -4.59
N CYS A 176 4.68 -0.47 -5.35
CA CYS A 176 5.82 -0.67 -6.23
C CYS A 176 5.62 0.13 -7.53
N VAL A 177 5.77 1.45 -7.44
CA VAL A 177 5.49 2.38 -8.55
C VAL A 177 6.67 2.46 -9.51
N CYS A 178 7.87 2.80 -9.01
CA CYS A 178 9.08 2.93 -9.80
C CYS A 178 9.95 1.64 -9.81
N GLY A 179 9.42 0.56 -9.24
CA GLY A 179 10.14 -0.71 -9.12
C GLY A 179 10.94 -0.82 -7.84
N SER A 180 11.53 -2.00 -7.62
CA SER A 180 12.39 -2.25 -6.47
C SER A 180 13.86 -2.40 -6.89
N PRO A 181 14.78 -1.59 -6.36
CA PRO A 181 16.22 -1.77 -6.61
C PRO A 181 16.75 -3.14 -6.19
N LEU A 182 16.03 -3.87 -5.33
CA LEU A 182 16.40 -5.24 -4.95
C LEU A 182 16.50 -6.19 -6.14
N HIS A 183 15.79 -5.91 -7.23
CA HIS A 183 15.91 -6.64 -8.48
C HIS A 183 17.35 -6.72 -8.98
N ARG A 184 18.17 -5.68 -8.78
CA ARG A 184 19.59 -5.63 -9.17
C ARG A 184 20.49 -6.45 -8.25
N PHE A 185 20.12 -6.57 -6.97
CA PHE A 185 20.96 -7.23 -5.97
C PHE A 185 20.74 -8.75 -5.93
N ALA A 186 19.57 -9.23 -6.34
CA ALA A 186 19.24 -10.65 -6.23
C ALA A 186 18.32 -11.19 -7.36
N PRO A 187 18.58 -10.87 -8.65
CA PRO A 187 17.65 -11.23 -9.73
C PRO A 187 17.45 -12.75 -9.86
N ASP A 188 18.51 -13.54 -9.84
CA ASP A 188 18.45 -14.98 -10.03
C ASP A 188 17.95 -15.71 -8.78
N TRP A 189 18.27 -15.21 -7.60
CA TRP A 189 17.78 -15.75 -6.35
C TRP A 189 16.26 -15.57 -6.18
N LEU A 190 15.73 -14.40 -6.50
CA LEU A 190 14.29 -14.14 -6.43
C LEU A 190 13.53 -15.02 -7.44
N LYS A 191 14.04 -15.13 -8.65
CA LYS A 191 13.51 -16.04 -9.69
C LYS A 191 13.64 -17.51 -9.30
N TRP A 192 14.71 -17.88 -8.61
CA TRP A 192 14.89 -19.24 -8.09
C TRP A 192 13.89 -19.55 -6.96
N VAL A 193 13.70 -18.64 -6.00
CA VAL A 193 12.70 -18.78 -4.94
C VAL A 193 11.30 -18.89 -5.54
N GLU A 194 10.99 -18.07 -6.53
CA GLU A 194 9.72 -18.15 -7.25
C GLU A 194 9.51 -19.51 -7.93
N ARG A 195 10.55 -20.06 -8.55
CA ARG A 195 10.50 -21.36 -9.23
C ARG A 195 10.53 -22.55 -8.28
N ALA A 196 11.31 -22.45 -7.21
CA ALA A 196 11.65 -23.59 -6.34
C ALA A 196 10.67 -23.79 -5.18
N LEU A 197 9.97 -22.75 -4.71
CA LEU A 197 9.02 -22.89 -3.62
C LEU A 197 7.71 -23.53 -4.12
N PRO A 198 7.49 -24.82 -3.85
CA PRO A 198 6.21 -25.46 -4.12
C PRO A 198 5.22 -24.95 -3.07
N MET A 199 4.49 -23.90 -3.40
CA MET A 199 3.38 -23.44 -2.57
C MET A 199 2.09 -24.00 -3.15
N PRO A 200 1.35 -24.83 -2.39
CA PRO A 200 0.16 -25.52 -2.91
C PRO A 200 -0.96 -24.59 -3.38
N THR A 201 -0.99 -23.37 -2.83
CA THR A 201 -2.05 -22.37 -3.05
C THR A 201 -1.69 -21.33 -4.12
N CYS A 202 -0.53 -21.44 -4.75
CA CYS A 202 0.05 -20.37 -5.56
C CYS A 202 0.37 -20.86 -6.97
N ALA A 203 -0.29 -20.32 -7.98
CA ALA A 203 -0.02 -20.64 -9.38
C ALA A 203 1.39 -20.20 -9.79
N ARG A 204 2.03 -20.96 -10.70
CA ARG A 204 3.37 -20.65 -11.23
C ARG A 204 3.24 -19.82 -12.50
N PHE A 205 3.94 -18.69 -12.58
CA PHE A 205 3.88 -17.74 -13.71
C PHE A 205 5.25 -17.45 -14.34
N GLY A 206 6.25 -18.30 -14.11
CA GLY A 206 7.54 -18.25 -14.83
C GLY A 206 8.44 -17.04 -14.58
N GLY A 207 8.20 -16.25 -13.53
CA GLY A 207 9.02 -15.08 -13.17
C GLY A 207 8.49 -13.74 -13.67
N ALA A 208 7.34 -13.71 -14.34
CA ALA A 208 6.77 -12.49 -14.93
C ALA A 208 6.61 -11.35 -13.91
N ALA A 209 6.14 -11.66 -12.70
CA ALA A 209 5.97 -10.66 -11.67
C ALA A 209 7.29 -9.99 -11.26
N VAL A 210 8.38 -10.75 -11.19
CA VAL A 210 9.70 -10.20 -10.82
C VAL A 210 10.23 -9.27 -11.90
N ASP A 211 10.08 -9.66 -13.17
CA ASP A 211 10.51 -8.83 -14.31
C ASP A 211 9.70 -7.53 -14.39
N ASP A 212 8.39 -7.59 -14.13
CA ASP A 212 7.51 -6.42 -14.12
C ASP A 212 7.81 -5.42 -12.98
N LEU A 213 8.43 -5.89 -11.89
CA LEU A 213 8.79 -5.05 -10.74
C LEU A 213 10.22 -4.50 -10.82
N SER A 214 10.96 -4.76 -11.89
CA SER A 214 12.28 -4.17 -12.09
C SER A 214 12.18 -2.65 -12.27
N PRO A 215 13.12 -1.86 -11.77
CA PRO A 215 13.12 -0.41 -11.99
C PRO A 215 13.09 -0.06 -13.48
N GLU A 216 13.83 -0.79 -14.30
CA GLU A 216 13.90 -0.58 -15.74
C GLU A 216 12.52 -0.72 -16.41
N THR A 217 11.79 -1.79 -16.09
CA THR A 217 10.43 -2.03 -16.63
C THR A 217 9.45 -0.98 -16.13
N ARG A 218 9.48 -0.66 -14.84
CA ARG A 218 8.56 0.32 -14.25
C ARG A 218 8.80 1.73 -14.77
N MET A 219 10.05 2.16 -14.86
CA MET A 219 10.40 3.48 -15.38
C MET A 219 10.03 3.61 -16.85
N SER A 220 10.33 2.60 -17.69
CA SER A 220 9.90 2.57 -19.09
C SER A 220 8.37 2.66 -19.24
N PHE A 221 7.61 2.01 -18.36
CA PHE A 221 6.16 2.14 -18.33
C PHE A 221 5.72 3.56 -17.97
N LEU A 222 6.30 4.16 -16.92
CA LEU A 222 5.95 5.51 -16.43
C LEU A 222 6.28 6.61 -17.44
N ASP A 223 7.33 6.46 -18.25
CA ASP A 223 7.67 7.42 -19.30
C ASP A 223 6.53 7.59 -20.33
N GLY A 224 5.81 6.48 -20.62
CA GLY A 224 4.68 6.46 -21.54
C GLY A 224 3.30 6.66 -20.89
N PHE A 225 3.22 6.64 -19.56
CA PHE A 225 1.98 6.70 -18.81
C PHE A 225 1.71 8.09 -18.24
N ARG A 226 0.46 8.51 -18.25
CA ARG A 226 0.00 9.71 -17.54
C ARG A 226 -1.16 9.33 -16.64
N MET A 227 -1.06 9.76 -15.37
CA MET A 227 -2.16 9.55 -14.42
C MET A 227 -3.41 10.30 -14.92
N PRO A 228 -4.59 9.66 -14.88
CA PRO A 228 -5.83 10.32 -15.25
C PRO A 228 -6.15 11.52 -14.34
N ASN A 229 -6.47 12.68 -14.94
CA ASN A 229 -6.77 13.90 -14.18
C ASN A 229 -8.09 13.81 -13.40
N ASP A 230 -9.01 12.95 -13.84
CA ASP A 230 -10.34 12.80 -13.25
C ASP A 230 -10.35 11.83 -12.05
N LEU A 231 -9.21 11.22 -11.75
CA LEU A 231 -9.07 10.24 -10.68
C LEU A 231 -8.24 10.81 -9.53
N ARG A 232 -8.83 10.90 -8.35
CA ARG A 232 -8.08 11.27 -7.16
C ARG A 232 -7.09 10.17 -6.80
N THR A 233 -5.84 10.55 -6.59
CA THR A 233 -4.77 9.60 -6.29
C THR A 233 -4.00 10.01 -5.05
N TYR A 234 -3.68 9.03 -4.22
CA TYR A 234 -2.96 9.21 -2.97
C TYR A 234 -1.83 8.20 -2.86
N SER A 235 -0.78 8.58 -2.16
CA SER A 235 0.36 7.71 -1.85
C SER A 235 0.64 7.73 -0.36
N LEU A 236 0.56 6.57 0.28
CA LEU A 236 1.01 6.32 1.64
C LEU A 236 2.19 5.36 1.57
N GLY A 237 3.38 5.91 1.80
CA GLY A 237 4.62 5.15 1.80
C GLY A 237 4.95 4.57 3.17
N ALA A 238 6.06 3.84 3.24
CA ALA A 238 6.67 3.42 4.49
C ALA A 238 8.19 3.56 4.42
N ALA A 239 8.76 3.95 5.52
CA ALA A 239 10.19 3.94 5.78
C ALA A 239 10.41 3.73 7.26
N VAL A 240 11.43 3.00 7.65
CA VAL A 240 11.64 2.64 9.05
C VAL A 240 13.12 2.72 9.42
N ALA A 241 13.44 3.07 10.65
CA ALA A 241 14.81 3.03 11.14
C ALA A 241 15.31 1.58 11.28
N GLU A 242 16.64 1.36 11.16
CA GLU A 242 17.24 0.02 11.22
C GLU A 242 16.84 -0.75 12.50
N GLN A 243 16.72 -0.05 13.62
CA GLN A 243 16.36 -0.65 14.92
C GLN A 243 14.92 -1.18 14.95
N GLU A 244 14.04 -0.62 14.12
CA GLU A 244 12.63 -1.01 14.01
C GLU A 244 12.37 -1.99 12.85
N MET A 245 13.40 -2.32 12.04
CA MET A 245 13.28 -3.30 10.96
C MET A 245 13.12 -4.72 11.48
N SER A 246 12.22 -5.49 10.89
CA SER A 246 12.08 -6.92 11.15
C SER A 246 13.34 -7.68 10.72
N ALA A 247 13.75 -8.65 11.55
CA ALA A 247 15.01 -9.38 11.39
C ALA A 247 15.13 -10.07 10.02
N GLY A 248 14.04 -10.63 9.49
CA GLY A 248 14.03 -11.30 8.19
C GLY A 248 14.17 -10.36 7.00
N MET A 249 13.87 -9.06 7.19
CA MET A 249 14.00 -8.03 6.15
C MET A 249 15.31 -7.23 6.26
N MET A 250 16.09 -7.45 7.32
CA MET A 250 17.34 -6.73 7.54
C MET A 250 18.35 -6.81 6.38
N PRO A 251 18.55 -7.96 5.71
CA PRO A 251 19.48 -8.02 4.57
C PRO A 251 19.04 -7.11 3.40
N SER A 252 17.77 -7.12 3.04
CA SER A 252 17.23 -6.26 1.97
C SER A 252 17.22 -4.80 2.39
N TYR A 253 16.84 -4.49 3.63
CA TYR A 253 16.92 -3.14 4.19
C TYR A 253 18.34 -2.55 4.07
N ARG A 254 19.36 -3.28 4.52
CA ARG A 254 20.76 -2.82 4.42
C ARG A 254 21.26 -2.68 3.00
N ALA A 255 20.77 -3.49 2.05
CA ALA A 255 21.09 -3.32 0.65
C ALA A 255 20.48 -2.03 0.09
N LEU A 256 19.23 -1.73 0.40
CA LEU A 256 18.54 -0.50 0.01
C LEU A 256 19.13 0.74 0.69
N SER A 257 19.50 0.65 1.97
CA SER A 257 20.07 1.76 2.73
C SER A 257 21.42 2.26 2.21
N ARG A 258 22.08 1.49 1.32
CA ARG A 258 23.26 1.97 0.57
C ARG A 258 22.89 2.96 -0.54
N ILE A 259 21.62 2.97 -0.95
CA ILE A 259 21.08 3.91 -1.96
C ILE A 259 20.39 5.05 -1.22
N ASP A 260 19.45 4.74 -0.34
CA ASP A 260 18.71 5.71 0.47
C ASP A 260 18.29 5.06 1.80
N PRO A 261 18.55 5.69 2.96
CA PRO A 261 18.15 5.17 4.27
C PRO A 261 16.62 5.15 4.45
N LEU A 262 15.87 5.98 3.72
CA LEU A 262 14.40 6.00 3.77
C LEU A 262 13.84 4.86 2.91
N ASN A 263 13.74 3.67 3.51
CA ASN A 263 13.19 2.49 2.86
C ASN A 263 12.42 1.60 3.84
N ASP A 264 11.56 0.75 3.32
CA ASP A 264 10.72 -0.19 4.07
C ASP A 264 11.26 -1.63 4.08
N GLY A 265 12.48 -1.84 3.57
CA GLY A 265 13.11 -3.15 3.41
C GLY A 265 12.76 -3.87 2.10
N GLN A 266 11.85 -3.32 1.28
CA GLN A 266 11.53 -3.83 -0.05
C GLN A 266 11.70 -2.75 -1.14
N MET A 267 11.41 -1.49 -0.82
CA MET A 267 11.48 -0.36 -1.74
C MET A 267 12.00 0.89 -1.04
N LEU A 268 12.59 1.80 -1.80
CA LEU A 268 12.88 3.15 -1.33
C LEU A 268 11.57 3.94 -1.21
N LEU A 269 11.50 4.87 -0.26
CA LEU A 269 10.30 5.70 -0.07
C LEU A 269 9.90 6.44 -1.36
N GLY A 270 10.88 7.00 -2.07
CA GLY A 270 10.63 7.73 -3.31
C GLY A 270 10.08 6.87 -4.46
N ASP A 271 10.34 5.55 -4.44
CA ASP A 271 9.85 4.62 -5.44
C ASP A 271 8.39 4.15 -5.18
N GLN A 272 7.82 4.52 -4.01
CA GLN A 272 6.45 4.16 -3.61
C GLN A 272 5.40 5.20 -4.01
N ILE A 273 5.81 6.36 -4.53
CA ILE A 273 4.93 7.52 -4.75
C ILE A 273 4.36 7.51 -6.16
N LEU A 274 3.04 7.59 -6.30
CA LEU A 274 2.35 7.71 -7.58
C LEU A 274 2.58 9.11 -8.19
N PRO A 275 2.80 9.21 -9.51
CA PRO A 275 2.82 10.49 -10.19
C PRO A 275 1.53 11.29 -9.97
N GLY A 276 1.62 12.58 -9.68
CA GLY A 276 0.47 13.48 -9.54
C GLY A 276 -0.42 13.23 -8.31
N SER A 277 0.03 12.41 -7.35
CA SER A 277 -0.77 12.06 -6.19
C SER A 277 -0.65 13.05 -5.02
N THR A 278 -1.60 12.94 -4.08
CA THR A 278 -1.47 13.52 -2.74
C THR A 278 -0.64 12.58 -1.87
N PHE A 279 0.52 13.04 -1.39
CA PHE A 279 1.37 12.27 -0.49
C PHE A 279 0.88 12.38 0.96
N LEU A 280 0.49 11.25 1.55
CA LEU A 280 -0.10 11.17 2.89
C LEU A 280 0.95 10.99 4.01
N GLY A 281 2.19 10.65 3.64
CA GLY A 281 3.29 10.46 4.58
C GLY A 281 3.97 9.11 4.46
N ALA A 282 4.89 8.86 5.38
CA ALA A 282 5.62 7.61 5.50
C ALA A 282 5.26 6.91 6.83
N LEU A 283 4.76 5.68 6.76
CA LEU A 283 4.48 4.84 7.92
C LEU A 283 5.79 4.37 8.56
N ASN A 284 5.84 4.36 9.89
CA ASN A 284 6.98 3.83 10.64
C ASN A 284 6.84 2.31 10.83
N CYS A 285 6.98 1.57 9.75
CA CYS A 285 6.96 0.11 9.78
C CYS A 285 7.65 -0.48 8.54
N ASP A 286 8.02 -1.75 8.62
CA ASP A 286 8.52 -2.47 7.44
C ASP A 286 7.39 -2.80 6.45
N HIS A 287 7.79 -3.11 5.22
CA HIS A 287 6.87 -3.39 4.10
C HIS A 287 5.80 -4.43 4.43
N ILE A 288 6.16 -5.49 5.15
CA ILE A 288 5.24 -6.59 5.46
C ILE A 288 4.25 -6.17 6.54
N ALA A 289 4.69 -5.39 7.52
CA ALA A 289 3.86 -4.96 8.64
C ALA A 289 2.68 -4.08 8.21
N THR A 290 2.83 -3.34 7.10
CA THR A 290 1.76 -2.47 6.57
C THR A 290 0.49 -3.24 6.22
N ALA A 291 0.61 -4.50 5.77
CA ALA A 291 -0.53 -5.20 5.17
C ALA A 291 -0.77 -6.62 5.69
N MET A 292 0.26 -7.29 6.23
CA MET A 292 0.17 -8.70 6.62
C MET A 292 0.12 -8.86 8.14
N PRO A 293 -1.02 -9.28 8.75
CA PRO A 293 -1.17 -9.40 10.21
C PRO A 293 -0.56 -10.70 10.75
N PHE A 294 0.69 -11.01 10.42
CA PHE A 294 1.36 -12.25 10.83
C PHE A 294 1.46 -12.40 12.37
N ASN A 295 1.60 -11.29 13.09
CA ASN A 295 1.63 -11.28 14.56
C ASN A 295 0.30 -11.73 15.17
N ARG A 296 -0.80 -11.68 14.43
CA ARG A 296 -2.14 -12.08 14.88
C ARG A 296 -2.53 -13.50 14.50
N ASN A 297 -1.63 -14.27 13.84
CA ASN A 297 -1.92 -15.66 13.45
C ASN A 297 -2.19 -16.53 14.69
N PRO A 298 -3.30 -17.30 14.74
CA PRO A 298 -3.67 -18.14 15.87
C PRO A 298 -2.77 -19.39 16.02
N GLY A 299 -2.11 -19.83 14.95
CA GLY A 299 -1.27 -21.03 14.92
C GLY A 299 0.04 -20.88 15.72
N ALA A 300 0.34 -21.76 16.67
CA ALA A 300 1.52 -21.65 17.52
C ALA A 300 2.84 -21.74 16.73
N VAL A 301 2.92 -22.62 15.74
CA VAL A 301 4.11 -22.80 14.89
C VAL A 301 4.32 -21.57 14.01
N ALA A 302 3.24 -21.09 13.35
CA ALA A 302 3.28 -19.91 12.52
C ALA A 302 3.73 -18.69 13.35
N ARG A 303 3.15 -18.47 14.54
CA ARG A 303 3.58 -17.41 15.44
C ARG A 303 5.04 -17.51 15.86
N PHE A 304 5.54 -18.71 16.13
CA PHE A 304 6.94 -18.91 16.51
C PHE A 304 7.91 -18.49 15.40
N VAL A 305 7.62 -18.88 14.16
CA VAL A 305 8.44 -18.53 12.99
C VAL A 305 8.33 -17.04 12.67
N THR A 306 7.11 -16.53 12.60
CA THR A 306 6.87 -15.12 12.26
C THR A 306 7.40 -14.16 13.31
N ARG A 307 7.31 -14.50 14.62
CA ARG A 307 7.90 -13.69 15.70
C ARG A 307 9.42 -13.58 15.63
N ARG A 308 10.11 -14.54 15.02
CA ARG A 308 11.57 -14.47 14.82
C ARG A 308 11.98 -13.71 13.57
N LEU A 309 11.24 -13.88 12.48
CA LEU A 309 11.56 -13.27 11.18
C LEU A 309 10.92 -11.88 11.03
N LEU A 310 9.69 -11.72 11.55
CA LEU A 310 8.87 -10.52 11.43
C LEU A 310 8.54 -9.95 12.81
N ASN A 311 9.57 -9.78 13.64
CA ASN A 311 9.47 -9.39 15.04
C ASN A 311 8.93 -7.96 15.27
N ARG A 312 8.86 -7.13 14.22
CA ARG A 312 8.30 -5.77 14.22
C ARG A 312 6.97 -5.67 13.47
N ASN A 313 6.28 -6.79 13.30
CA ASN A 313 5.04 -6.88 12.49
C ASN A 313 3.79 -6.27 13.16
N ALA A 314 3.86 -5.81 14.39
CA ALA A 314 2.74 -5.15 15.09
C ALA A 314 2.50 -3.74 14.52
N PHE A 315 1.35 -3.55 13.84
CA PHE A 315 0.94 -2.27 13.26
C PHE A 315 -0.59 -2.14 13.25
N PRO A 316 -1.18 -0.95 13.58
CA PRO A 316 -2.63 -0.75 13.66
C PRO A 316 -3.23 -0.50 12.27
N ARG A 317 -3.39 -1.57 11.49
CA ARG A 317 -3.95 -1.53 10.12
C ARG A 317 -5.39 -1.06 10.07
N GLU A 318 -6.14 -1.22 11.15
CA GLU A 318 -7.50 -0.72 11.31
C GLU A 318 -7.52 0.81 11.23
N ILE A 319 -6.72 1.47 12.05
CA ILE A 319 -6.59 2.95 12.06
C ILE A 319 -6.06 3.43 10.70
N MET A 320 -5.07 2.74 10.14
CA MET A 320 -4.49 3.10 8.85
C MET A 320 -5.54 3.10 7.73
N LEU A 321 -6.27 2.00 7.56
CA LEU A 321 -7.27 1.90 6.49
C LEU A 321 -8.45 2.84 6.71
N GLU A 322 -8.90 3.00 7.95
CA GLU A 322 -9.95 3.97 8.26
C GLU A 322 -9.52 5.39 7.92
N ALA A 323 -8.30 5.78 8.32
CA ALA A 323 -7.77 7.11 8.00
C ALA A 323 -7.66 7.34 6.49
N MET A 324 -7.20 6.34 5.72
CA MET A 324 -7.15 6.44 4.26
C MET A 324 -8.53 6.67 3.64
N VAL A 325 -9.53 5.91 4.08
CA VAL A 325 -10.91 6.06 3.59
C VAL A 325 -11.49 7.41 3.98
N ARG A 326 -11.30 7.86 5.23
CA ARG A 326 -11.79 9.16 5.68
C ARG A 326 -11.15 10.32 4.94
N GLN A 327 -9.85 10.29 4.69
CA GLN A 327 -9.17 11.29 3.87
C GLN A 327 -9.82 11.41 2.49
N VAL A 328 -10.02 10.28 1.80
CA VAL A 328 -10.69 10.28 0.49
C VAL A 328 -12.11 10.83 0.60
N MET A 329 -12.89 10.40 1.60
CA MET A 329 -14.28 10.83 1.75
C MET A 329 -14.41 12.32 2.10
N GLU A 330 -13.46 12.90 2.82
CA GLU A 330 -13.40 14.35 3.03
C GLU A 330 -13.15 15.08 1.70
N ASP A 331 -12.15 14.64 0.93
CA ASP A 331 -11.80 15.27 -0.34
C ASP A 331 -12.88 15.12 -1.43
N LEU A 332 -13.70 14.06 -1.37
CA LEU A 332 -14.85 13.88 -2.26
C LEU A 332 -16.02 14.84 -1.95
N ARG A 333 -16.09 15.36 -0.72
CA ARG A 333 -17.14 16.30 -0.29
C ARG A 333 -16.73 17.77 -0.47
N ALA A 334 -15.44 18.04 -0.59
CA ALA A 334 -14.86 19.38 -0.80
C ALA A 334 -15.02 19.85 -2.24
#